data_5275a642466d5eed7299f9d47b558cb9
#
_entry.id   5275a642466d5eed7299f9d47b558cb9
#
_cell.length_a   1.000
_cell.length_b   1.000
_cell.length_c   1.000
_cell.angle_alpha   90.00
_cell.angle_beta   90.00
_cell.angle_gamma   90.00
#
_symmetry.space_group_name_H-M   'P 1'
#
loop_
_entity.id
_entity.type
_entity.pdbx_description
1 polymer ?
#
loop_
_entity_poly.entity_id
_entity_poly.type
_entity_poly.pdbx_seq_one_letter_code
_entity_poly.pdbx_strand_id
1 'polypeptide(L)'
;MKTLLFGATIAVAALGSVASANSMDKAGSLLIFPFFDNTRGSAQVITVTNTSADTGVRIEYVYINETDCLEFNRTRVLTPNDTVSVVTNIDNPNMARGYAYVFAKNAAGQAITFNNLAGATLVVTESKGLYEAAPIVFQGLTAANANTDTDNDGLRDLNGAEYSRTPDELIVPRFFGASSTLGSIPTISLINLSGGSSFTAIVDFLVYNDNEEVFSAQTSFSCYKRVPLVSVNQVFSSAFLASTNDDESESVEGLEMGWYRLDGRIAFSSTSTYNDPAILAAHLDILGGHSAGLLPYAVGEQSNGDLVVLGPTADTN
;
A
#
# COMPACT_ATOMS: atom_id res chain seq x y z
N MET A 1 55.62 40.78 18.23
CA MET A 1 55.09 39.54 17.72
C MET A 1 53.72 39.29 18.38
N LYS A 2 52.64 39.53 17.67
CA LYS A 2 51.27 39.25 18.17
C LYS A 2 50.73 38.08 17.36
N THR A 3 50.50 36.95 18.02
CA THR A 3 49.95 35.73 17.46
C THR A 3 48.41 35.84 17.46
N LEU A 4 47.79 35.90 16.30
CA LEU A 4 46.33 35.80 16.16
C LEU A 4 45.95 34.30 16.12
N LEU A 5 45.18 33.86 17.12
CA LEU A 5 44.46 32.58 17.04
C LEU A 5 43.17 32.77 16.25
N PHE A 6 43.05 32.10 15.13
CA PHE A 6 41.76 31.91 14.41
C PHE A 6 41.04 30.73 15.01
N GLY A 7 39.96 30.98 15.73
CA GLY A 7 39.02 29.94 16.13
C GLY A 7 38.09 29.59 14.98
N ALA A 8 38.21 28.39 14.41
CA ALA A 8 37.28 27.86 13.46
C ALA A 8 36.10 27.25 14.21
N THR A 9 34.95 27.88 14.13
CA THR A 9 33.67 27.34 14.62
C THR A 9 33.16 26.35 13.59
N ILE A 10 33.20 25.05 13.89
CA ILE A 10 32.57 24.01 13.08
C ILE A 10 31.07 24.01 13.41
N ALA A 11 30.27 24.53 12.49
CA ALA A 11 28.82 24.36 12.56
C ALA A 11 28.49 22.90 12.20
N VAL A 12 28.15 22.11 13.20
CA VAL A 12 27.55 20.76 12.97
C VAL A 12 26.11 20.99 12.51
N ALA A 13 25.89 20.90 11.20
CA ALA A 13 24.55 20.76 10.65
C ALA A 13 23.99 19.42 11.14
N ALA A 14 22.99 19.48 12.01
CA ALA A 14 22.19 18.30 12.36
C ALA A 14 21.46 17.86 11.08
N LEU A 15 21.99 16.85 10.42
CA LEU A 15 21.27 16.10 9.41
C LEU A 15 20.15 15.35 10.14
N GLY A 16 18.94 15.92 10.10
CA GLY A 16 17.76 15.21 10.53
C GLY A 16 17.69 13.91 9.72
N SER A 17 17.71 12.79 10.41
CA SER A 17 17.46 11.49 9.79
C SER A 17 16.04 11.52 9.24
N VAL A 18 15.91 11.59 7.92
CA VAL A 18 14.64 11.33 7.23
C VAL A 18 14.27 9.87 7.54
N ALA A 19 13.25 9.69 8.37
CA ALA A 19 12.72 8.36 8.64
C ALA A 19 12.04 7.87 7.36
N SER A 20 12.62 6.85 6.75
CA SER A 20 12.02 6.19 5.58
C SER A 20 10.64 5.65 5.94
N ALA A 21 9.61 6.05 5.18
CA ALA A 21 8.21 5.73 5.46
C ALA A 21 7.84 4.25 5.32
N ASN A 22 8.70 3.42 4.75
CA ASN A 22 8.44 2.00 4.46
C ASN A 22 9.47 1.06 5.10
N SER A 23 9.60 1.12 6.42
CA SER A 23 10.32 0.08 7.13
C SER A 23 9.37 -1.09 7.40
N MET A 24 9.49 -2.18 6.63
CA MET A 24 8.83 -3.46 6.91
C MET A 24 9.26 -4.05 8.28
N ASP A 25 10.26 -3.44 8.90
CA ASP A 25 10.88 -3.90 10.14
C ASP A 25 10.30 -3.26 11.41
N LYS A 26 9.28 -2.40 11.29
CA LYS A 26 8.71 -1.70 12.44
C LYS A 26 7.21 -1.93 12.56
N ALA A 27 6.76 -2.16 13.79
CA ALA A 27 5.34 -2.05 14.12
C ALA A 27 4.86 -0.60 13.95
N GLY A 28 3.59 -0.36 13.63
CA GLY A 28 3.04 0.96 13.36
C GLY A 28 1.79 1.28 14.14
N SER A 29 1.21 2.43 13.88
CA SER A 29 -0.11 2.84 14.37
C SER A 29 -1.22 2.60 13.35
N LEU A 30 -0.84 2.47 12.08
CA LEU A 30 -1.71 2.25 10.94
C LEU A 30 -1.09 1.17 10.04
N LEU A 31 -1.89 0.19 9.64
CA LEU A 31 -1.53 -0.91 8.75
C LEU A 31 -2.48 -0.90 7.56
N ILE A 32 -1.96 -0.86 6.33
CA ILE A 32 -2.77 -0.97 5.11
C ILE A 32 -2.55 -2.34 4.48
N PHE A 33 -3.61 -3.12 4.39
CA PHE A 33 -3.67 -4.40 3.70
C PHE A 33 -4.13 -4.13 2.26
N PRO A 34 -3.25 -4.24 1.26
CA PRO A 34 -3.47 -3.64 -0.05
C PRO A 34 -4.54 -4.32 -0.90
N PHE A 35 -5.09 -5.41 -0.43
CA PHE A 35 -6.24 -6.06 -1.05
C PHE A 35 -6.94 -7.01 -0.07
N PHE A 36 -8.22 -7.26 -0.32
CA PHE A 36 -8.96 -8.45 0.10
C PHE A 36 -9.80 -8.97 -1.08
N ASP A 37 -10.06 -10.27 -1.06
CA ASP A 37 -10.89 -10.95 -2.06
C ASP A 37 -11.79 -11.97 -1.37
N ASN A 38 -13.08 -11.64 -1.27
CA ASN A 38 -14.13 -12.46 -0.67
C ASN A 38 -14.95 -13.22 -1.72
N THR A 39 -14.50 -13.21 -2.97
CA THR A 39 -15.19 -13.96 -4.03
C THR A 39 -15.10 -15.45 -3.80
N ARG A 40 -16.05 -16.20 -4.38
CA ARG A 40 -16.13 -17.64 -4.21
C ARG A 40 -14.81 -18.34 -4.56
N GLY A 41 -14.38 -19.24 -3.71
CA GLY A 41 -13.11 -19.96 -3.87
C GLY A 41 -11.88 -19.22 -3.33
N SER A 42 -12.10 -18.07 -2.68
CA SER A 42 -11.05 -17.32 -1.97
C SER A 42 -11.38 -17.20 -0.50
N ALA A 43 -10.36 -17.32 0.35
CA ALA A 43 -10.43 -17.00 1.77
C ALA A 43 -9.17 -16.22 2.15
N GLN A 44 -9.36 -15.13 2.86
CA GLN A 44 -8.25 -14.31 3.32
C GLN A 44 -8.36 -14.08 4.81
N VAL A 45 -7.23 -14.25 5.50
CA VAL A 45 -7.11 -14.02 6.93
C VAL A 45 -6.21 -12.81 7.15
N ILE A 46 -6.74 -11.78 7.77
CA ILE A 46 -5.97 -10.63 8.22
C ILE A 46 -5.69 -10.81 9.71
N THR A 47 -4.42 -10.79 10.06
CA THR A 47 -3.96 -10.91 11.44
C THR A 47 -3.35 -9.60 11.89
N VAL A 48 -3.71 -9.12 13.08
CA VAL A 48 -3.11 -7.95 13.73
C VAL A 48 -2.71 -8.31 15.15
N THR A 49 -1.49 -7.97 15.49
CA THR A 49 -0.87 -8.21 16.79
C THR A 49 -0.54 -6.89 17.48
N ASN A 50 -0.92 -6.79 18.75
CA ASN A 50 -0.41 -5.76 19.65
C ASN A 50 0.91 -6.26 20.25
N THR A 51 2.02 -5.67 19.87
CA THR A 51 3.36 -6.03 20.33
C THR A 51 3.77 -5.32 21.64
N SER A 52 2.92 -4.45 22.19
CA SER A 52 3.17 -3.82 23.50
C SER A 52 3.05 -4.85 24.60
N ALA A 53 4.04 -4.87 25.52
CA ALA A 53 4.07 -5.80 26.64
C ALA A 53 3.11 -5.42 27.78
N ASP A 54 2.68 -4.16 27.85
CA ASP A 54 1.99 -3.59 29.00
C ASP A 54 0.73 -2.77 28.68
N THR A 55 0.53 -2.40 27.41
CA THR A 55 -0.55 -1.49 27.01
C THR A 55 -1.50 -2.16 26.03
N GLY A 56 -2.78 -2.23 26.40
CA GLY A 56 -3.85 -2.65 25.50
C GLY A 56 -4.30 -1.50 24.58
N VAL A 57 -4.93 -1.84 23.46
CA VAL A 57 -5.38 -0.87 22.46
C VAL A 57 -6.70 -1.30 21.83
N ARG A 58 -7.53 -0.35 21.45
CA ARG A 58 -8.62 -0.58 20.50
C ARG A 58 -8.07 -0.38 19.09
N ILE A 59 -8.52 -1.21 18.17
CA ILE A 59 -8.21 -1.08 16.74
C ILE A 59 -9.51 -1.04 15.96
N GLU A 60 -9.46 -0.32 14.84
CA GLU A 60 -10.53 -0.30 13.84
C GLU A 60 -10.04 -0.97 12.58
N TYR A 61 -10.78 -1.98 12.12
CA TYR A 61 -10.69 -2.50 10.75
C TYR A 61 -11.62 -1.68 9.88
N VAL A 62 -11.10 -1.10 8.83
CA VAL A 62 -11.85 -0.35 7.82
C VAL A 62 -11.68 -1.06 6.49
N TYR A 63 -12.75 -1.57 5.94
CA TYR A 63 -12.79 -2.21 4.62
C TYR A 63 -13.32 -1.21 3.61
N ILE A 64 -12.63 -1.05 2.49
CA ILE A 64 -13.03 -0.16 1.39
C ILE A 64 -13.39 -1.03 0.19
N ASN A 65 -14.60 -0.87 -0.32
CA ASN A 65 -15.12 -1.63 -1.43
C ASN A 65 -14.56 -1.14 -2.78
N GLU A 66 -14.15 -2.07 -3.65
CA GLU A 66 -13.63 -1.78 -4.99
C GLU A 66 -14.64 -1.06 -5.88
N THR A 67 -15.93 -1.38 -5.75
CA THR A 67 -16.95 -0.96 -6.72
C THR A 67 -17.43 0.47 -6.50
N ASP A 68 -17.65 0.85 -5.25
CA ASP A 68 -18.33 2.10 -4.87
C ASP A 68 -17.56 2.92 -3.84
N CYS A 69 -16.39 2.43 -3.42
CA CYS A 69 -15.55 3.04 -2.38
C CYS A 69 -16.24 3.19 -1.03
N LEU A 70 -17.32 2.46 -0.79
CA LEU A 70 -17.99 2.48 0.49
C LEU A 70 -17.16 1.80 1.56
N GLU A 71 -17.32 2.29 2.76
CA GLU A 71 -16.60 1.87 3.94
C GLU A 71 -17.44 0.91 4.80
N PHE A 72 -16.79 -0.08 5.41
CA PHE A 72 -17.38 -0.96 6.40
C PHE A 72 -16.40 -1.17 7.55
N ASN A 73 -16.83 -0.91 8.79
CA ASN A 73 -15.95 -0.82 9.95
C ASN A 73 -16.21 -1.90 10.98
N ARG A 74 -15.14 -2.35 11.64
CA ARG A 74 -15.17 -3.28 12.77
C ARG A 74 -14.16 -2.90 13.85
N THR A 75 -14.64 -2.69 15.06
CA THR A 75 -13.77 -2.48 16.23
C THR A 75 -13.34 -3.79 16.84
N ARG A 76 -12.10 -3.89 17.30
CA ARG A 76 -11.56 -4.95 18.15
C ARG A 76 -10.77 -4.36 19.31
N VAL A 77 -10.61 -5.14 20.36
CA VAL A 77 -9.79 -4.76 21.52
C VAL A 77 -8.68 -5.78 21.65
N LEU A 78 -7.45 -5.30 21.72
CA LEU A 78 -6.26 -6.12 21.94
C LEU A 78 -5.68 -5.79 23.31
N THR A 79 -5.53 -6.80 24.15
CA THR A 79 -4.74 -6.69 25.37
C THR A 79 -3.23 -6.69 25.07
N PRO A 80 -2.35 -6.43 26.04
CA PRO A 80 -0.91 -6.55 25.80
C PRO A 80 -0.52 -7.93 25.26
N ASN A 81 0.34 -7.95 24.22
CA ASN A 81 0.79 -9.17 23.52
C ASN A 81 -0.34 -10.01 22.88
N ASP A 82 -1.48 -9.39 22.62
CA ASP A 82 -2.64 -10.07 22.05
C ASP A 82 -2.60 -10.06 20.52
N THR A 83 -3.22 -11.06 19.91
CA THR A 83 -3.34 -11.22 18.47
C THR A 83 -4.77 -11.54 18.08
N VAL A 84 -5.31 -10.83 17.12
CA VAL A 84 -6.60 -11.13 16.50
C VAL A 84 -6.41 -11.51 15.04
N SER A 85 -7.09 -12.56 14.61
CA SER A 85 -7.19 -12.96 13.20
C SER A 85 -8.64 -12.93 12.76
N VAL A 86 -8.92 -12.29 11.64
CA VAL A 86 -10.26 -12.22 11.04
C VAL A 86 -10.24 -12.84 9.65
N VAL A 87 -11.28 -13.59 9.33
CA VAL A 87 -11.51 -14.11 7.98
C VAL A 87 -12.37 -13.08 7.26
N THR A 88 -11.85 -12.47 6.19
CA THR A 88 -12.43 -11.26 5.59
C THR A 88 -13.87 -11.46 5.09
N ASN A 89 -14.21 -12.62 4.52
CA ASN A 89 -15.56 -12.91 4.06
C ASN A 89 -16.58 -13.18 5.19
N ILE A 90 -16.10 -13.40 6.43
CA ILE A 90 -16.94 -13.53 7.63
C ILE A 90 -17.06 -12.17 8.31
N ASP A 91 -15.93 -11.47 8.45
CA ASP A 91 -15.87 -10.17 9.13
C ASP A 91 -16.52 -9.05 8.29
N ASN A 92 -16.42 -9.14 6.97
CA ASN A 92 -17.00 -8.23 5.98
C ASN A 92 -17.73 -9.01 4.86
N PRO A 93 -18.93 -9.55 5.12
CA PRO A 93 -19.63 -10.42 4.16
C PRO A 93 -20.26 -9.68 2.96
N ASN A 94 -20.35 -8.36 3.03
CA ASN A 94 -21.09 -7.56 2.05
C ASN A 94 -20.22 -6.99 0.91
N MET A 95 -18.91 -7.07 1.03
CA MET A 95 -17.97 -6.55 0.02
C MET A 95 -17.21 -7.70 -0.62
N ALA A 96 -17.21 -7.74 -1.95
CA ALA A 96 -16.55 -8.81 -2.70
C ALA A 96 -15.04 -8.62 -2.76
N ARG A 97 -14.57 -7.40 -2.98
CA ARG A 97 -13.16 -7.02 -3.15
C ARG A 97 -12.91 -5.59 -2.72
N GLY A 98 -11.65 -5.30 -2.42
CA GLY A 98 -11.17 -3.99 -2.08
C GLY A 98 -9.85 -4.03 -1.33
N TYR A 99 -9.60 -3.04 -0.50
CA TYR A 99 -8.50 -3.03 0.45
C TYR A 99 -9.02 -2.80 1.87
N ALA A 100 -8.17 -3.07 2.84
CA ALA A 100 -8.50 -2.79 4.24
C ALA A 100 -7.36 -2.03 4.89
N TYR A 101 -7.68 -1.21 5.88
CA TYR A 101 -6.68 -0.68 6.78
C TYR A 101 -7.10 -0.85 8.23
N VAL A 102 -6.11 -0.88 9.12
CA VAL A 102 -6.32 -1.02 10.56
C VAL A 102 -5.53 0.07 11.27
N PHE A 103 -6.18 0.79 12.16
CA PHE A 103 -5.52 1.81 12.95
C PHE A 103 -5.86 1.70 14.43
N ALA A 104 -4.95 2.22 15.27
CA ALA A 104 -5.15 2.33 16.70
C ALA A 104 -6.11 3.46 17.04
N LYS A 105 -7.07 3.22 17.94
CA LYS A 105 -8.00 4.23 18.44
C LYS A 105 -8.15 4.20 19.97
N ASN A 106 -8.51 5.33 20.54
CA ASN A 106 -8.86 5.43 21.97
C ASN A 106 -10.33 5.04 22.24
N ALA A 107 -10.74 5.11 23.49
CA ALA A 107 -12.11 4.78 23.89
C ALA A 107 -13.17 5.76 23.34
N ALA A 108 -12.76 6.98 22.95
CA ALA A 108 -13.63 7.98 22.32
C ALA A 108 -13.75 7.79 20.79
N GLY A 109 -13.04 6.82 20.21
CA GLY A 109 -13.05 6.54 18.76
C GLY A 109 -12.03 7.35 17.96
N GLN A 110 -11.23 8.19 18.60
CA GLN A 110 -10.21 8.99 17.92
C GLN A 110 -8.99 8.12 17.59
N ALA A 111 -8.40 8.31 16.43
CA ALA A 111 -7.14 7.69 16.05
C ALA A 111 -6.00 8.18 16.94
N ILE A 112 -5.10 7.29 17.34
CA ILE A 112 -4.01 7.60 18.24
C ILE A 112 -2.68 7.05 17.76
N THR A 113 -1.60 7.68 18.17
CA THR A 113 -0.26 7.13 18.01
C THR A 113 -0.06 5.94 18.95
N PHE A 114 0.03 4.75 18.34
CA PHE A 114 0.32 3.49 19.04
C PHE A 114 1.18 2.59 18.15
N ASN A 115 2.46 2.89 18.04
CA ASN A 115 3.41 2.25 17.12
C ASN A 115 3.81 0.82 17.55
N ASN A 116 2.81 0.01 17.95
CA ASN A 116 2.98 -1.38 18.39
C ASN A 116 2.08 -2.36 17.64
N LEU A 117 1.47 -1.95 16.52
CA LEU A 117 0.69 -2.86 15.69
C LEU A 117 1.58 -3.51 14.64
N ALA A 118 1.58 -4.82 14.60
CA ALA A 118 2.15 -5.64 13.53
C ALA A 118 1.04 -6.43 12.84
N GLY A 119 1.20 -6.75 11.57
CA GLY A 119 0.17 -7.46 10.82
C GLY A 119 0.71 -8.42 9.77
N ALA A 120 -0.16 -9.32 9.34
CA ALA A 120 0.09 -10.25 8.24
C ALA A 120 -1.22 -10.59 7.53
N THR A 121 -1.13 -10.99 6.28
CA THR A 121 -2.25 -11.50 5.50
C THR A 121 -1.91 -12.86 4.94
N LEU A 122 -2.78 -13.84 5.19
CA LEU A 122 -2.74 -15.15 4.56
C LEU A 122 -3.88 -15.26 3.55
N VAL A 123 -3.57 -15.58 2.31
CA VAL A 123 -4.54 -15.75 1.22
C VAL A 123 -4.56 -17.21 0.79
N VAL A 124 -5.77 -17.78 0.79
CA VAL A 124 -6.03 -19.15 0.34
C VAL A 124 -6.98 -19.08 -0.86
N THR A 125 -6.61 -19.70 -1.97
CA THR A 125 -7.47 -19.79 -3.15
C THR A 125 -7.53 -21.21 -3.68
N GLU A 126 -8.67 -21.64 -4.18
CA GLU A 126 -8.87 -22.99 -4.73
C GLU A 126 -7.90 -23.32 -5.89
N SER A 127 -7.55 -22.31 -6.70
CA SER A 127 -6.78 -22.49 -7.93
C SER A 127 -5.35 -21.97 -7.86
N LYS A 128 -5.00 -21.18 -6.86
CA LYS A 128 -3.75 -20.41 -6.83
C LYS A 128 -2.89 -20.67 -5.60
N GLY A 129 -3.33 -21.61 -4.76
CA GLY A 129 -2.57 -22.03 -3.59
C GLY A 129 -2.65 -21.07 -2.42
N LEU A 130 -1.61 -21.09 -1.62
CA LEU A 130 -1.45 -20.34 -0.39
C LEU A 130 -0.31 -19.34 -0.56
N TYR A 131 -0.52 -18.08 -0.20
CA TYR A 131 0.56 -17.09 -0.12
C TYR A 131 0.32 -16.07 0.98
N GLU A 132 1.39 -15.47 1.44
CA GLU A 132 1.37 -14.40 2.43
C GLU A 132 1.62 -13.04 1.76
N ALA A 133 1.05 -11.99 2.34
CA ALA A 133 1.33 -10.60 2.00
C ALA A 133 1.49 -9.78 3.27
N ALA A 134 2.52 -8.95 3.31
CA ALA A 134 2.70 -8.00 4.40
C ALA A 134 1.78 -6.78 4.22
N PRO A 135 1.31 -6.13 5.31
CA PRO A 135 0.70 -4.82 5.23
C PRO A 135 1.76 -3.74 4.97
N ILE A 136 1.32 -2.62 4.42
CA ILE A 136 2.10 -1.38 4.38
C ILE A 136 1.91 -0.69 5.73
N VAL A 137 3.00 -0.34 6.40
CA VAL A 137 2.99 0.13 7.78
C VAL A 137 3.30 1.62 7.85
N PHE A 138 2.47 2.36 8.59
CA PHE A 138 2.68 3.78 8.87
C PHE A 138 2.83 4.03 10.38
N GLN A 139 3.83 4.85 10.71
CA GLN A 139 4.09 5.29 12.09
C GLN A 139 3.21 6.49 12.41
N GLY A 140 2.55 6.50 13.57
CA GLY A 140 2.00 7.72 14.14
C GLY A 140 3.14 8.60 14.68
N LEU A 141 3.08 9.89 14.42
CA LEU A 141 4.16 10.84 14.70
C LEU A 141 3.85 11.79 15.85
N THR A 142 2.63 11.80 16.36
CA THR A 142 2.27 12.54 17.58
C THR A 142 2.81 11.83 18.83
N ALA A 143 2.65 12.42 20.00
CA ALA A 143 3.05 11.77 21.24
C ALA A 143 2.31 10.43 21.44
N ALA A 144 2.94 9.48 22.13
CA ALA A 144 2.33 8.17 22.38
C ALA A 144 0.95 8.30 23.03
N ASN A 145 -0.04 7.59 22.49
CA ASN A 145 -1.47 7.61 22.85
C ASN A 145 -2.17 8.98 22.63
N ALA A 146 -1.51 9.96 22.02
CA ALA A 146 -2.16 11.20 21.64
C ALA A 146 -2.96 11.01 20.34
N ASN A 147 -4.00 11.87 20.17
CA ASN A 147 -4.74 11.97 18.91
C ASN A 147 -3.76 12.24 17.74
N THR A 148 -3.90 11.50 16.66
CA THR A 148 -3.11 11.74 15.45
C THR A 148 -3.69 12.84 14.59
N ASP A 149 -5.01 13.05 14.58
CA ASP A 149 -5.70 14.14 13.87
C ASP A 149 -5.37 15.47 14.55
N THR A 150 -4.34 16.16 14.07
CA THR A 150 -3.76 17.36 14.69
C THR A 150 -4.43 18.65 14.23
N ASP A 151 -5.01 18.66 13.06
CA ASP A 151 -5.72 19.81 12.49
C ASP A 151 -7.25 19.71 12.64
N ASN A 152 -7.75 18.56 13.12
CA ASN A 152 -9.15 18.28 13.42
C ASN A 152 -10.06 18.28 12.19
N ASP A 153 -9.55 17.81 11.06
CA ASP A 153 -10.31 17.66 9.84
C ASP A 153 -11.01 16.28 9.72
N GLY A 154 -10.68 15.34 10.60
CA GLY A 154 -11.27 14.00 10.67
C GLY A 154 -10.63 13.01 9.70
N LEU A 155 -9.59 13.40 8.97
CA LEU A 155 -8.81 12.54 8.10
C LEU A 155 -7.66 11.88 8.87
N ARG A 156 -6.95 10.99 8.22
CA ARG A 156 -5.69 10.40 8.69
C ARG A 156 -4.63 10.75 7.68
N ASP A 157 -3.91 11.80 7.95
CA ASP A 157 -2.96 12.40 7.04
C ASP A 157 -1.62 11.68 7.07
N LEU A 158 -1.23 11.17 5.92
CA LEU A 158 0.08 10.57 5.70
C LEU A 158 1.09 11.64 5.25
N ASN A 159 1.12 12.74 6.01
CA ASN A 159 1.77 14.01 5.64
C ASN A 159 3.13 14.25 6.31
N GLY A 160 3.56 13.34 7.20
CA GLY A 160 4.79 13.50 7.98
C GLY A 160 4.61 14.33 9.25
N ALA A 161 3.37 14.63 9.65
CA ALA A 161 3.03 15.25 10.93
C ALA A 161 2.14 14.34 11.78
N GLU A 162 1.11 13.76 11.20
CA GLU A 162 0.20 12.81 11.86
C GLU A 162 0.72 11.38 11.73
N TYR A 163 0.91 10.94 10.50
CA TYR A 163 1.56 9.67 10.17
C TYR A 163 2.77 9.91 9.27
N SER A 164 3.64 8.90 9.17
CA SER A 164 4.73 8.92 8.21
C SER A 164 4.21 9.15 6.79
N ARG A 165 5.04 9.78 5.97
CA ARG A 165 4.69 10.14 4.60
C ARG A 165 4.49 8.93 3.70
N THR A 166 3.74 9.13 2.63
CA THR A 166 3.62 8.17 1.54
C THR A 166 4.85 8.21 0.63
N PRO A 167 5.15 7.14 -0.11
CA PRO A 167 6.13 7.20 -1.17
C PRO A 167 5.69 8.16 -2.27
N ASP A 168 6.65 8.82 -2.91
CA ASP A 168 6.48 9.64 -4.09
C ASP A 168 6.31 8.77 -5.33
N GLU A 169 7.17 7.77 -5.47
CA GLU A 169 7.18 6.82 -6.56
C GLU A 169 7.35 5.39 -6.03
N LEU A 170 6.87 4.41 -6.78
CA LEU A 170 6.97 2.99 -6.44
C LEU A 170 7.72 2.21 -7.53
N ILE A 171 8.59 1.27 -7.13
CA ILE A 171 9.31 0.38 -8.03
C ILE A 171 8.90 -1.06 -7.77
N VAL A 172 8.42 -1.74 -8.81
CA VAL A 172 8.27 -3.19 -8.84
C VAL A 172 9.47 -3.77 -9.58
N PRO A 173 10.38 -4.45 -8.88
CA PRO A 173 11.69 -4.83 -9.43
C PRO A 173 11.61 -5.98 -10.43
N ARG A 174 10.46 -6.63 -10.53
CA ARG A 174 10.23 -7.75 -11.46
C ARG A 174 8.74 -7.94 -11.69
N PHE A 175 8.38 -8.26 -12.92
CA PHE A 175 7.14 -8.95 -13.27
C PHE A 175 7.43 -9.97 -14.36
N PHE A 176 6.61 -11.02 -14.41
CA PHE A 176 6.62 -11.97 -15.52
C PHE A 176 5.58 -11.54 -16.56
N GLY A 177 5.97 -11.44 -17.83
CA GLY A 177 5.06 -11.09 -18.90
C GLY A 177 3.83 -12.00 -18.93
N ALA A 178 2.64 -11.41 -19.14
CA ALA A 178 1.41 -12.19 -19.19
C ALA A 178 1.47 -13.21 -20.35
N SER A 179 1.19 -14.49 -20.04
CA SER A 179 1.25 -15.59 -20.99
C SER A 179 0.20 -16.64 -20.65
N SER A 180 -0.68 -16.93 -21.60
CA SER A 180 -1.67 -18.02 -21.45
C SER A 180 -1.03 -19.41 -21.48
N THR A 181 0.07 -19.57 -22.22
CA THR A 181 0.81 -20.84 -22.34
C THR A 181 1.47 -21.22 -21.02
N LEU A 182 2.08 -20.25 -20.35
CA LEU A 182 2.75 -20.45 -19.07
C LEU A 182 1.83 -20.19 -17.86
N GLY A 183 0.60 -19.75 -18.09
CA GLY A 183 -0.31 -19.37 -17.02
C GLY A 183 0.20 -18.19 -16.20
N SER A 184 0.95 -17.27 -16.81
CA SER A 184 1.45 -16.06 -16.16
C SER A 184 0.42 -14.95 -16.22
N ILE A 185 0.05 -14.41 -15.05
CA ILE A 185 -0.94 -13.31 -14.92
C ILE A 185 -0.41 -12.32 -13.88
N PRO A 186 0.51 -11.42 -14.25
CA PRO A 186 0.94 -10.35 -13.36
C PRO A 186 -0.23 -9.42 -13.09
N THR A 187 -0.49 -9.17 -11.81
CA THR A 187 -1.65 -8.41 -11.34
C THR A 187 -1.17 -7.30 -10.41
N ILE A 188 -1.79 -6.14 -10.49
CA ILE A 188 -1.52 -5.02 -9.59
C ILE A 188 -2.79 -4.62 -8.84
N SER A 189 -2.61 -4.32 -7.55
CA SER A 189 -3.59 -3.60 -6.72
C SER A 189 -3.09 -2.18 -6.52
N LEU A 190 -3.92 -1.19 -6.79
CA LEU A 190 -3.64 0.23 -6.67
C LEU A 190 -4.61 0.86 -5.66
N ILE A 191 -4.09 1.69 -4.78
CA ILE A 191 -4.85 2.44 -3.78
C ILE A 191 -4.56 3.93 -3.99
N ASN A 192 -5.59 4.73 -4.21
CA ASN A 192 -5.47 6.18 -4.25
C ASN A 192 -5.69 6.74 -2.84
N LEU A 193 -4.70 7.46 -2.33
CA LEU A 193 -4.73 8.08 -1.01
C LEU A 193 -4.92 9.60 -1.05
N SER A 194 -5.08 10.19 -2.24
CA SER A 194 -5.25 11.64 -2.36
C SER A 194 -6.66 12.03 -2.77
N GLY A 195 -7.22 13.01 -2.05
CA GLY A 195 -8.52 13.59 -2.39
C GLY A 195 -9.71 12.68 -2.12
N GLY A 196 -9.50 11.55 -1.46
CA GLY A 196 -10.54 10.60 -1.07
C GLY A 196 -11.24 9.91 -2.24
N SER A 197 -12.36 9.25 -1.95
CA SER A 197 -13.12 8.44 -2.92
C SER A 197 -13.75 9.24 -4.07
N SER A 198 -13.87 10.54 -3.94
CA SER A 198 -14.45 11.42 -4.97
C SER A 198 -13.49 11.77 -6.10
N PHE A 199 -12.19 11.45 -5.95
CA PHE A 199 -11.16 11.75 -6.95
C PHE A 199 -10.84 10.54 -7.82
N THR A 200 -10.52 10.81 -9.08
CA THR A 200 -9.94 9.86 -10.01
C THR A 200 -8.46 10.13 -10.14
N ALA A 201 -7.62 9.19 -9.77
CA ALA A 201 -6.18 9.23 -9.97
C ALA A 201 -5.83 8.67 -11.36
N ILE A 202 -4.83 9.28 -11.99
CA ILE A 202 -4.14 8.76 -13.17
C ILE A 202 -2.76 8.30 -12.72
N VAL A 203 -2.41 7.07 -13.04
CA VAL A 203 -1.11 6.48 -12.72
C VAL A 203 -0.37 6.19 -14.00
N ASP A 204 0.85 6.71 -14.08
CA ASP A 204 1.79 6.43 -15.15
C ASP A 204 2.70 5.26 -14.76
N PHE A 205 3.01 4.42 -15.73
CA PHE A 205 3.98 3.33 -15.63
C PHE A 205 5.11 3.57 -16.62
N LEU A 206 6.34 3.49 -16.13
CA LEU A 206 7.52 3.31 -16.97
C LEU A 206 7.96 1.87 -16.85
N VAL A 207 7.84 1.12 -17.93
CA VAL A 207 8.06 -0.32 -18.00
C VAL A 207 9.37 -0.58 -18.73
N TYR A 208 10.22 -1.41 -18.16
CA TYR A 208 11.51 -1.78 -18.70
C TYR A 208 11.54 -3.27 -18.96
N ASN A 209 12.03 -3.68 -20.14
CA ASN A 209 12.38 -5.05 -20.42
C ASN A 209 13.80 -5.35 -19.91
N ASP A 210 14.29 -6.56 -20.14
CA ASP A 210 15.65 -7.01 -19.82
C ASP A 210 16.72 -6.41 -20.73
N ASN A 211 16.36 -5.84 -21.88
CA ASN A 211 17.24 -5.12 -22.81
C ASN A 211 17.32 -3.60 -22.54
N GLU A 212 16.91 -3.14 -21.36
CA GLU A 212 16.93 -1.71 -20.97
C GLU A 212 16.04 -0.79 -21.82
N GLU A 213 15.17 -1.34 -22.67
CA GLU A 213 14.20 -0.54 -23.40
C GLU A 213 13.08 -0.08 -22.48
N VAL A 214 12.59 1.15 -22.69
CA VAL A 214 11.55 1.74 -21.87
C VAL A 214 10.27 1.93 -22.65
N PHE A 215 9.18 1.50 -22.04
CA PHE A 215 7.81 1.65 -22.55
C PHE A 215 6.96 2.41 -21.53
N SER A 216 5.87 3.00 -21.97
CA SER A 216 4.93 3.70 -21.09
C SER A 216 3.55 3.03 -21.12
N ALA A 217 2.91 3.01 -19.97
CA ALA A 217 1.52 2.63 -19.84
C ALA A 217 0.83 3.57 -18.85
N GLN A 218 -0.49 3.61 -18.89
CA GLN A 218 -1.28 4.48 -18.03
C GLN A 218 -2.58 3.81 -17.66
N THR A 219 -3.05 4.06 -16.44
CA THR A 219 -4.40 3.68 -16.04
C THR A 219 -5.02 4.74 -15.14
N SER A 220 -6.34 4.72 -15.03
CA SER A 220 -7.07 5.59 -14.11
C SER A 220 -7.97 4.77 -13.19
N PHE A 221 -8.19 5.26 -11.98
CA PHE A 221 -9.08 4.66 -10.99
C PHE A 221 -9.44 5.68 -9.91
N SER A 222 -10.44 5.38 -9.11
CA SER A 222 -10.82 6.25 -7.99
C SER A 222 -10.12 5.81 -6.70
N CYS A 223 -10.75 5.09 -5.78
CA CYS A 223 -10.16 4.73 -4.50
C CYS A 223 -9.31 3.44 -4.57
N TYR A 224 -9.72 2.49 -5.41
CA TYR A 224 -9.07 1.17 -5.51
C TYR A 224 -9.23 0.58 -6.90
N LYS A 225 -8.23 -0.18 -7.34
CA LYS A 225 -8.29 -0.97 -8.57
C LYS A 225 -7.38 -2.19 -8.46
N ARG A 226 -7.91 -3.37 -8.80
CA ARG A 226 -7.10 -4.59 -8.93
C ARG A 226 -7.30 -5.20 -10.30
N VAL A 227 -6.24 -5.25 -11.10
CA VAL A 227 -6.33 -5.70 -12.50
C VAL A 227 -5.08 -6.47 -12.91
N PRO A 228 -5.21 -7.45 -13.85
CA PRO A 228 -4.06 -7.96 -14.59
C PRO A 228 -3.36 -6.81 -15.33
N LEU A 229 -2.04 -6.75 -15.26
CA LEU A 229 -1.26 -5.67 -15.90
C LEU A 229 -1.47 -5.60 -17.41
N VAL A 230 -1.66 -6.76 -18.07
CA VAL A 230 -1.96 -6.81 -19.52
C VAL A 230 -3.28 -6.12 -19.87
N SER A 231 -4.21 -5.96 -18.91
CA SER A 231 -5.45 -5.18 -19.10
C SER A 231 -5.20 -3.67 -19.03
N VAL A 232 -4.08 -3.25 -18.48
CA VAL A 232 -3.63 -1.85 -18.50
C VAL A 232 -2.99 -1.55 -19.87
N ASN A 233 -2.03 -2.39 -20.29
CA ASN A 233 -1.36 -2.24 -21.58
C ASN A 233 -0.72 -3.56 -22.01
N GLN A 234 -0.62 -3.79 -23.32
CA GLN A 234 0.03 -4.98 -23.89
C GLN A 234 1.55 -5.05 -23.63
N VAL A 235 2.18 -3.95 -23.25
CA VAL A 235 3.62 -3.93 -22.87
C VAL A 235 3.93 -4.88 -21.71
N PHE A 236 2.92 -5.32 -20.96
CA PHE A 236 3.05 -6.31 -19.89
C PHE A 236 2.82 -7.76 -20.34
N SER A 237 2.74 -8.03 -21.64
CA SER A 237 2.59 -9.39 -22.16
C SER A 237 3.95 -9.97 -22.58
N SER A 238 4.14 -11.29 -22.39
CA SER A 238 5.33 -11.99 -22.88
C SER A 238 5.51 -11.83 -24.40
N ALA A 239 4.42 -11.83 -25.16
CA ALA A 239 4.49 -11.68 -26.61
C ALA A 239 5.02 -10.30 -27.05
N PHE A 240 4.68 -9.24 -26.31
CA PHE A 240 5.23 -7.90 -26.59
C PHE A 240 6.70 -7.85 -26.19
N LEU A 241 7.05 -8.26 -24.98
CA LEU A 241 8.44 -8.24 -24.49
C LEU A 241 9.37 -9.05 -25.42
N ALA A 242 8.98 -10.26 -25.80
CA ALA A 242 9.73 -11.07 -26.77
C ALA A 242 9.90 -10.41 -28.15
N SER A 243 8.96 -9.57 -28.57
CA SER A 243 9.05 -8.86 -29.87
C SER A 243 10.05 -7.70 -29.87
N THR A 244 10.47 -7.25 -28.69
CA THR A 244 11.40 -6.14 -28.49
C THR A 244 12.78 -6.64 -28.02
N ASN A 245 12.95 -7.94 -27.85
CA ASN A 245 14.16 -8.58 -27.35
C ASN A 245 15.13 -8.87 -28.50
N ASP A 246 16.37 -8.39 -28.40
CA ASP A 246 17.43 -8.67 -29.38
C ASP A 246 18.20 -9.96 -29.05
N ASP A 247 18.11 -10.46 -27.83
CA ASP A 247 18.82 -11.66 -27.35
C ASP A 247 17.87 -12.69 -26.72
N GLU A 248 17.53 -13.73 -27.49
CA GLU A 248 16.70 -14.84 -27.01
C GLU A 248 17.36 -15.68 -25.89
N SER A 249 18.64 -15.44 -25.59
CA SER A 249 19.40 -16.27 -24.64
C SER A 249 19.09 -16.00 -23.18
N GLU A 250 18.47 -14.87 -22.86
CA GLU A 250 18.19 -14.44 -21.47
C GLU A 250 16.77 -14.79 -21.00
N SER A 251 15.90 -15.24 -21.90
CA SER A 251 14.55 -15.67 -21.50
C SER A 251 14.58 -17.04 -20.80
N VAL A 252 13.97 -17.14 -19.64
CA VAL A 252 13.80 -18.44 -18.96
C VAL A 252 12.66 -19.19 -19.62
N GLU A 253 13.00 -20.10 -20.55
CA GLU A 253 12.03 -21.00 -21.24
C GLU A 253 10.83 -20.28 -21.89
N GLY A 254 11.06 -19.09 -22.48
CA GLY A 254 9.99 -18.26 -23.08
C GLY A 254 9.16 -17.46 -22.09
N LEU A 255 9.64 -17.31 -20.86
CA LEU A 255 9.07 -16.45 -19.85
C LEU A 255 9.80 -15.11 -19.87
N GLU A 256 9.26 -14.15 -20.58
CA GLU A 256 9.76 -12.78 -20.61
C GLU A 256 9.54 -12.08 -19.28
N MET A 257 10.48 -11.25 -18.88
CA MET A 257 10.47 -10.51 -17.64
C MET A 257 10.72 -9.02 -17.88
N GLY A 258 10.35 -8.24 -16.89
CA GLY A 258 10.65 -6.83 -16.86
C GLY A 258 10.50 -6.29 -15.45
N TRP A 259 10.70 -5.00 -15.31
CA TRP A 259 10.41 -4.26 -14.09
C TRP A 259 9.70 -2.95 -14.44
N TYR A 260 9.10 -2.30 -13.49
CA TYR A 260 8.43 -1.03 -13.76
C TYR A 260 8.45 -0.09 -12.55
N ARG A 261 8.37 1.18 -12.87
CA ARG A 261 8.10 2.27 -11.94
C ARG A 261 6.68 2.73 -12.15
N LEU A 262 6.04 3.17 -11.08
CA LEU A 262 4.71 3.78 -11.16
C LEU A 262 4.63 5.01 -10.25
N ASP A 263 3.92 6.00 -10.74
CA ASP A 263 3.74 7.27 -10.08
C ASP A 263 2.31 7.79 -10.29
N GLY A 264 1.77 8.46 -9.28
CA GLY A 264 0.50 9.15 -9.35
C GLY A 264 0.68 10.50 -10.04
N ARG A 265 0.29 10.58 -11.30
CA ARG A 265 0.49 11.79 -12.08
C ARG A 265 -0.51 12.90 -11.78
N ILE A 266 -1.76 12.56 -11.62
CA ILE A 266 -2.86 13.51 -11.40
C ILE A 266 -4.04 12.81 -10.72
N ALA A 267 -4.72 13.53 -9.84
CA ALA A 267 -6.04 13.14 -9.37
C ALA A 267 -7.00 14.31 -9.55
N PHE A 268 -8.21 14.03 -10.02
CA PHE A 268 -9.19 15.06 -10.31
C PHE A 268 -10.62 14.68 -9.89
N SER A 269 -11.39 15.71 -9.58
CA SER A 269 -12.85 15.65 -9.46
C SER A 269 -13.46 16.76 -10.34
N SER A 270 -14.79 16.90 -10.33
CA SER A 270 -15.45 17.98 -11.06
C SER A 270 -15.06 19.39 -10.57
N THR A 271 -14.49 19.54 -9.39
CA THR A 271 -14.24 20.82 -8.72
C THR A 271 -12.80 21.07 -8.33
N SER A 272 -11.95 20.05 -8.29
CA SER A 272 -10.55 20.18 -7.85
C SER A 272 -9.62 19.18 -8.53
N THR A 273 -8.31 19.46 -8.46
CA THR A 273 -7.23 18.66 -9.03
C THR A 273 -6.06 18.60 -8.09
N TYR A 274 -5.52 17.38 -7.88
CA TYR A 274 -4.20 17.14 -7.31
C TYR A 274 -3.22 16.81 -8.44
N ASN A 275 -2.08 17.51 -8.46
CA ASN A 275 -1.07 17.29 -9.50
C ASN A 275 -0.18 16.06 -9.23
N ASP A 276 -0.06 15.69 -7.98
CA ASP A 276 0.82 14.63 -7.50
C ASP A 276 0.07 13.84 -6.40
N PRO A 277 -0.80 12.90 -6.81
CA PRO A 277 -1.56 12.09 -5.87
C PRO A 277 -0.71 10.97 -5.27
N ALA A 278 -0.85 10.74 -3.98
CA ALA A 278 -0.25 9.63 -3.29
C ALA A 278 -0.90 8.31 -3.68
N ILE A 279 -0.08 7.38 -4.15
CA ILE A 279 -0.52 6.05 -4.58
C ILE A 279 0.22 4.98 -3.79
N LEU A 280 -0.50 3.96 -3.34
CA LEU A 280 0.08 2.71 -2.89
C LEU A 280 -0.25 1.59 -3.87
N ALA A 281 0.61 0.58 -3.88
CA ALA A 281 0.41 -0.58 -4.73
C ALA A 281 0.86 -1.88 -4.04
N ALA A 282 0.30 -2.99 -4.53
CA ALA A 282 0.85 -4.33 -4.29
C ALA A 282 0.84 -5.10 -5.61
N HIS A 283 1.94 -5.75 -5.92
CA HIS A 283 2.09 -6.59 -7.09
C HIS A 283 1.88 -8.07 -6.72
N LEU A 284 1.23 -8.81 -7.61
CA LEU A 284 0.99 -10.23 -7.48
C LEU A 284 1.39 -10.92 -8.78
N ASP A 285 2.41 -11.76 -8.74
CA ASP A 285 2.71 -12.70 -9.81
C ASP A 285 1.88 -13.98 -9.61
N ILE A 286 1.17 -14.39 -10.65
CA ILE A 286 0.54 -15.69 -10.75
C ILE A 286 1.26 -16.44 -11.86
N LEU A 287 1.81 -17.60 -11.56
CA LEU A 287 2.57 -18.41 -12.52
C LEU A 287 2.25 -19.90 -12.33
N GLY A 288 1.69 -20.53 -13.35
CA GLY A 288 1.39 -21.96 -13.32
C GLY A 288 0.48 -22.39 -12.17
N GLY A 289 -0.45 -21.51 -11.72
CA GLY A 289 -1.33 -21.76 -10.58
C GLY A 289 -0.73 -21.43 -9.21
N HIS A 290 0.51 -20.98 -9.14
CA HIS A 290 1.15 -20.47 -7.92
C HIS A 290 1.09 -18.95 -7.88
N SER A 291 1.10 -18.37 -6.67
CA SER A 291 1.02 -16.93 -6.49
C SER A 291 2.10 -16.44 -5.53
N ALA A 292 2.68 -15.29 -5.82
CA ALA A 292 3.63 -14.61 -4.96
C ALA A 292 3.29 -13.12 -4.90
N GLY A 293 3.08 -12.59 -3.69
CA GLY A 293 2.85 -11.17 -3.46
C GLY A 293 4.17 -10.42 -3.26
N LEU A 294 4.24 -9.20 -3.77
CA LEU A 294 5.37 -8.31 -3.61
C LEU A 294 4.86 -6.90 -3.30
N LEU A 295 5.38 -6.30 -2.23
CA LEU A 295 5.24 -4.85 -2.02
C LEU A 295 6.31 -4.13 -2.83
N PRO A 296 5.95 -3.10 -3.60
CA PRO A 296 6.91 -2.27 -4.32
C PRO A 296 7.90 -1.59 -3.38
N TYR A 297 9.08 -1.30 -3.88
CA TYR A 297 10.03 -0.42 -3.19
C TYR A 297 9.57 1.03 -3.30
N ALA A 298 9.64 1.75 -2.19
CA ALA A 298 9.36 3.18 -2.12
C ALA A 298 10.54 4.01 -2.61
N VAL A 299 10.29 5.05 -3.38
CA VAL A 299 11.26 6.05 -3.80
C VAL A 299 10.70 7.42 -3.46
N GLY A 300 11.51 8.27 -2.82
CA GLY A 300 11.05 9.58 -2.39
C GLY A 300 9.99 9.52 -1.29
N GLU A 301 9.51 10.67 -0.90
CA GLU A 301 8.41 10.84 0.06
C GLU A 301 7.57 12.05 -0.33
N GLN A 302 6.25 11.92 -0.22
CA GLN A 302 5.29 13.01 -0.44
C GLN A 302 4.31 13.13 0.72
N SER A 303 3.63 14.26 0.82
CA SER A 303 2.71 14.60 1.92
C SER A 303 1.24 14.71 1.48
N ASN A 304 0.90 14.25 0.28
CA ASN A 304 -0.45 14.36 -0.29
C ASN A 304 -1.34 13.14 -0.01
N GLY A 305 -0.89 12.22 0.86
CA GLY A 305 -1.67 11.04 1.22
C GLY A 305 -2.61 11.32 2.37
N ASP A 306 -3.87 10.97 2.21
CA ASP A 306 -4.89 10.95 3.24
C ASP A 306 -5.69 9.64 3.21
N LEU A 307 -6.22 9.23 4.35
CA LEU A 307 -7.19 8.16 4.45
C LEU A 307 -8.51 8.79 4.91
N VAL A 308 -9.44 8.88 3.99
CA VAL A 308 -10.77 9.44 4.26
C VAL A 308 -11.50 8.59 5.27
N VAL A 309 -12.02 9.24 6.31
CA VAL A 309 -13.04 8.68 7.18
C VAL A 309 -14.40 9.12 6.65
N LEU A 310 -15.11 8.21 6.03
CA LEU A 310 -16.49 8.48 5.62
C LEU A 310 -17.40 8.40 6.86
N GLY A 311 -17.43 9.46 7.65
CA GLY A 311 -18.35 9.67 8.73
C GLY A 311 -18.33 8.67 9.89
N PRO A 312 -19.04 8.89 10.99
CA PRO A 312 -19.21 7.92 12.06
C PRO A 312 -20.15 6.81 11.54
N THR A 313 -19.59 5.76 10.97
CA THR A 313 -20.34 4.55 10.71
C THR A 313 -20.67 3.91 12.05
N ALA A 314 -21.95 3.68 12.27
CA ALA A 314 -22.40 2.96 13.45
C ALA A 314 -21.65 1.62 13.52
N ASP A 315 -20.98 1.35 14.64
CA ASP A 315 -20.52 0.03 15.01
C ASP A 315 -21.74 -0.92 14.92
N THR A 316 -21.88 -1.62 13.82
CA THR A 316 -22.85 -2.71 13.75
C THR A 316 -22.18 -3.92 14.41
N ASN A 317 -22.34 -3.98 15.75
CA ASN A 317 -22.00 -5.18 16.52
C ASN A 317 -22.84 -6.36 16.08
#